data_e577be6f510e0e054ba593116a630792
#
_entry.id   e577be6f510e0e054ba593116a630792
#
_cell.length_a   1.000
_cell.length_b   1.000
_cell.length_c   1.000
_cell.angle_alpha   90.00
_cell.angle_beta   90.00
_cell.angle_gamma   90.00
#
_symmetry.space_group_name_H-M   'P 1'
#
loop_
_entity.id
_entity.type
_entity.pdbx_description
1 polymer ?
#
loop_
_entity_poly.entity_id
_entity_poly.type
_entity_poly.pdbx_seq_one_letter_code
_entity_poly.pdbx_strand_id
1 'polypeptide(L)'
;MKKIYCVIFLMLLGVQATLADRNDGAYAYLPGDYETAYNTMISLAKTSDDKIAQYYLGVMYMKGQGVEQDYEQAGEWFRKASEQGLAVAMYKLADLYTKGNGVPKDLEFAYVWYSVGAVHKHEKSMNMIEKAKSSLSSEELASANQLIAEYVEKYGPKDENEGKVIGTDPTTSKK
;
A
#
# COMPACT_ATOMS: atom_id res chain seq x y z
N MET A 1 -15.33 -2.58 -36.41
CA MET A 1 -16.11 -2.41 -35.17
C MET A 1 -16.15 -3.66 -34.31
N LYS A 2 -16.36 -4.87 -34.81
CA LYS A 2 -16.41 -6.12 -34.01
C LYS A 2 -15.12 -6.43 -33.21
N LYS A 3 -13.92 -6.08 -33.72
CA LYS A 3 -12.64 -6.34 -33.03
C LYS A 3 -12.40 -5.45 -31.78
N ILE A 4 -12.95 -4.24 -31.77
CA ILE A 4 -12.83 -3.31 -30.64
C ILE A 4 -13.69 -3.77 -29.44
N TYR A 5 -14.90 -4.26 -29.73
CA TYR A 5 -15.78 -4.82 -28.69
C TYR A 5 -15.20 -6.07 -28.03
N CYS A 6 -14.48 -6.92 -28.80
CA CYS A 6 -13.83 -8.10 -28.26
C CYS A 6 -12.69 -7.76 -27.28
N VAL A 7 -11.90 -6.73 -27.59
CA VAL A 7 -10.80 -6.29 -26.70
C VAL A 7 -11.35 -5.64 -25.42
N ILE A 8 -12.38 -4.80 -25.53
CA ILE A 8 -13.03 -4.19 -24.36
C ILE A 8 -13.72 -5.27 -23.50
N PHE A 9 -14.35 -6.26 -24.12
CA PHE A 9 -15.00 -7.36 -23.40
C PHE A 9 -13.99 -8.27 -22.71
N LEU A 10 -12.84 -8.55 -23.33
CA LEU A 10 -11.73 -9.30 -22.70
C LEU A 10 -11.08 -8.51 -21.55
N MET A 11 -10.93 -7.19 -21.67
CA MET A 11 -10.44 -6.36 -20.55
C MET A 11 -11.42 -6.32 -19.39
N LEU A 12 -12.72 -6.23 -19.64
CA LEU A 12 -13.76 -6.27 -18.60
C LEU A 12 -13.82 -7.63 -17.90
N LEU A 13 -13.66 -8.74 -18.61
CA LEU A 13 -13.58 -10.08 -18.03
C LEU A 13 -12.31 -10.25 -17.18
N GLY A 14 -11.18 -9.70 -17.63
CA GLY A 14 -9.92 -9.74 -16.87
C GLY A 14 -10.01 -8.99 -15.55
N VAL A 15 -10.64 -7.81 -15.53
CA VAL A 15 -10.83 -7.03 -14.30
C VAL A 15 -11.79 -7.72 -13.32
N GLN A 16 -12.84 -8.36 -13.82
CA GLN A 16 -13.78 -9.10 -12.96
C GLN A 16 -13.15 -10.38 -12.39
N ALA A 17 -12.34 -11.09 -13.16
CA ALA A 17 -11.61 -12.26 -12.70
C ALA A 17 -10.67 -11.90 -11.54
N THR A 18 -9.87 -10.81 -11.67
CA THR A 18 -8.93 -10.39 -10.60
C THR A 18 -9.64 -9.95 -9.33
N LEU A 19 -10.83 -9.36 -9.42
CA LEU A 19 -11.62 -8.99 -8.24
C LEU A 19 -12.22 -10.23 -7.56
N ALA A 20 -12.69 -11.22 -8.31
CA ALA A 20 -13.16 -12.50 -7.80
C ALA A 20 -12.02 -13.23 -7.09
N ASP A 21 -10.87 -13.41 -7.74
CA ASP A 21 -9.70 -14.07 -7.18
C ASP A 21 -9.22 -13.41 -5.87
N ARG A 22 -9.22 -12.06 -5.79
CA ARG A 22 -8.87 -11.35 -4.56
C ARG A 22 -9.85 -11.64 -3.44
N ASN A 23 -11.14 -11.64 -3.73
CA ASN A 23 -12.17 -11.95 -2.77
C ASN A 23 -12.05 -13.41 -2.30
N ASP A 24 -11.80 -14.35 -3.20
CA ASP A 24 -11.62 -15.77 -2.86
C ASP A 24 -10.44 -15.97 -1.91
N GLY A 25 -9.30 -15.31 -2.13
CA GLY A 25 -8.17 -15.35 -1.22
C GLY A 25 -8.45 -14.69 0.14
N ALA A 26 -9.19 -13.57 0.16
CA ALA A 26 -9.60 -12.93 1.41
C ALA A 26 -10.64 -13.76 2.17
N TYR A 27 -11.58 -14.40 1.47
CA TYR A 27 -12.55 -15.31 2.09
C TYR A 27 -11.86 -16.56 2.64
N ALA A 28 -10.88 -17.14 1.97
CA ALA A 28 -10.11 -18.26 2.48
C ALA A 28 -9.30 -17.89 3.74
N TYR A 29 -8.77 -16.67 3.79
CA TYR A 29 -8.02 -16.16 4.94
C TYR A 29 -8.91 -16.06 6.20
N LEU A 30 -10.16 -15.60 6.07
CA LEU A 30 -11.06 -15.40 7.20
C LEU A 30 -11.43 -16.72 7.94
N PRO A 31 -11.82 -17.82 7.26
CA PRO A 31 -12.06 -19.10 7.91
C PRO A 31 -10.79 -19.86 8.32
N GLY A 32 -9.59 -19.37 7.95
CA GLY A 32 -8.33 -20.00 8.34
C GLY A 32 -7.76 -21.00 7.34
N ASP A 33 -8.29 -21.05 6.12
CA ASP A 33 -7.67 -21.79 5.01
C ASP A 33 -6.49 -20.98 4.44
N TYR A 34 -5.42 -20.93 5.21
CA TYR A 34 -4.27 -20.12 4.90
C TYR A 34 -3.46 -20.61 3.70
N GLU A 35 -3.54 -21.89 3.36
CA GLU A 35 -2.86 -22.44 2.17
C GLU A 35 -3.51 -21.91 0.88
N THR A 36 -4.83 -22.02 0.78
CA THR A 36 -5.58 -21.46 -0.37
C THR A 36 -5.41 -19.94 -0.44
N ALA A 37 -5.50 -19.25 0.71
CA ALA A 37 -5.29 -17.81 0.78
C ALA A 37 -3.89 -17.42 0.26
N TYR A 38 -2.83 -18.11 0.69
CA TYR A 38 -1.48 -17.82 0.23
C TYR A 38 -1.32 -18.02 -1.28
N ASN A 39 -1.78 -19.15 -1.81
CA ASN A 39 -1.67 -19.47 -3.23
C ASN A 39 -2.40 -18.42 -4.10
N THR A 40 -3.55 -17.95 -3.66
CA THR A 40 -4.31 -16.91 -4.33
C THR A 40 -3.61 -15.56 -4.25
N MET A 41 -3.18 -15.14 -3.05
CA MET A 41 -2.53 -13.85 -2.85
C MET A 41 -1.19 -13.74 -3.55
N ILE A 42 -0.37 -14.81 -3.57
CA ILE A 42 0.92 -14.80 -4.26
C ILE A 42 0.73 -14.73 -5.80
N SER A 43 -0.31 -15.38 -6.33
CA SER A 43 -0.68 -15.26 -7.73
C SER A 43 -1.04 -13.83 -8.08
N LEU A 44 -1.97 -13.21 -7.35
CA LEU A 44 -2.43 -11.84 -7.57
C LEU A 44 -1.29 -10.82 -7.44
N ALA A 45 -0.45 -10.96 -6.41
CA ALA A 45 0.68 -10.06 -6.21
C ALA A 45 1.71 -10.13 -7.33
N LYS A 46 1.90 -11.31 -7.96
CA LYS A 46 2.86 -11.50 -9.05
C LYS A 46 2.31 -11.14 -10.43
N THR A 47 1.01 -11.39 -10.68
CA THR A 47 0.42 -11.22 -12.02
C THR A 47 -0.19 -9.85 -12.23
N SER A 48 -0.77 -9.26 -11.21
CA SER A 48 -1.48 -7.97 -11.29
C SER A 48 -0.94 -6.88 -10.36
N ASP A 49 0.17 -7.14 -9.67
CA ASP A 49 0.79 -6.20 -8.71
C ASP A 49 -0.21 -5.64 -7.68
N ASP A 50 -1.19 -6.49 -7.27
CA ASP A 50 -2.29 -6.06 -6.41
C ASP A 50 -1.80 -5.73 -4.99
N LYS A 51 -1.93 -4.47 -4.59
CA LYS A 51 -1.47 -3.97 -3.28
C LYS A 51 -2.18 -4.61 -2.09
N ILE A 52 -3.42 -5.07 -2.26
CA ILE A 52 -4.16 -5.74 -1.19
C ILE A 52 -3.63 -7.17 -1.02
N ALA A 53 -3.36 -7.87 -2.12
CA ALA A 53 -2.72 -9.18 -2.07
C ALA A 53 -1.31 -9.09 -1.44
N GLN A 54 -0.52 -8.08 -1.81
CA GLN A 54 0.79 -7.82 -1.20
C GLN A 54 0.69 -7.58 0.32
N TYR A 55 -0.30 -6.80 0.76
CA TYR A 55 -0.54 -6.59 2.19
C TYR A 55 -0.87 -7.90 2.92
N TYR A 56 -1.76 -8.73 2.36
CA TYR A 56 -2.10 -10.03 2.98
C TYR A 56 -0.89 -10.97 3.03
N LEU A 57 -0.07 -11.01 1.98
CA LEU A 57 1.20 -11.76 2.01
C LEU A 57 2.11 -11.28 3.15
N GLY A 58 2.26 -9.97 3.32
CA GLY A 58 3.01 -9.41 4.45
C GLY A 58 2.46 -9.87 5.80
N VAL A 59 1.15 -9.92 5.96
CA VAL A 59 0.50 -10.44 7.19
C VAL A 59 0.74 -11.93 7.37
N MET A 60 0.67 -12.71 6.30
CA MET A 60 0.86 -14.16 6.33
C MET A 60 2.29 -14.52 6.72
N TYR A 61 3.29 -13.90 6.11
CA TYR A 61 4.69 -14.05 6.51
C TYR A 61 4.96 -13.57 7.94
N MET A 62 4.38 -12.43 8.35
CA MET A 62 4.55 -11.90 9.70
C MET A 62 4.01 -12.85 10.79
N LYS A 63 2.95 -13.62 10.47
CA LYS A 63 2.27 -14.51 11.43
C LYS A 63 2.60 -15.99 11.24
N GLY A 64 3.25 -16.40 10.16
CA GLY A 64 3.46 -17.80 9.81
C GLY A 64 2.14 -18.50 9.42
N GLN A 65 1.28 -17.84 8.66
CA GLN A 65 -0.03 -18.36 8.24
C GLN A 65 0.01 -18.82 6.78
N GLY A 66 -0.06 -20.12 6.54
CA GLY A 66 0.08 -20.74 5.21
C GLY A 66 1.50 -20.76 4.67
N VAL A 67 2.44 -20.13 5.39
CA VAL A 67 3.88 -20.12 5.10
C VAL A 67 4.65 -20.10 6.41
N GLU A 68 5.94 -20.42 6.38
CA GLU A 68 6.83 -20.22 7.52
C GLU A 68 6.93 -18.72 7.87
N GLN A 69 7.00 -18.43 9.18
CA GLN A 69 7.12 -17.05 9.64
C GLN A 69 8.45 -16.44 9.18
N ASP A 70 8.35 -15.29 8.51
CA ASP A 70 9.50 -14.56 8.00
C ASP A 70 9.21 -13.06 8.01
N TYR A 71 9.82 -12.34 8.96
CA TYR A 71 9.63 -10.90 9.09
C TYR A 71 10.32 -10.09 7.97
N GLU A 72 11.39 -10.61 7.37
CA GLU A 72 12.06 -9.95 6.24
C GLU A 72 11.14 -9.97 5.01
N GLN A 73 10.59 -11.14 4.67
CA GLN A 73 9.58 -11.26 3.62
C GLN A 73 8.34 -10.41 3.92
N ALA A 74 7.89 -10.37 5.18
CA ALA A 74 6.77 -9.51 5.57
C ALA A 74 7.08 -8.03 5.28
N GLY A 75 8.28 -7.57 5.62
CA GLY A 75 8.75 -6.21 5.35
C GLY A 75 8.76 -5.87 3.86
N GLU A 76 9.27 -6.79 3.03
CA GLU A 76 9.30 -6.63 1.58
C GLU A 76 7.88 -6.47 0.98
N TRP A 77 6.94 -7.32 1.40
CA TRP A 77 5.57 -7.25 0.90
C TRP A 77 4.83 -6.00 1.42
N PHE A 78 5.02 -5.61 2.69
CA PHE A 78 4.45 -4.36 3.19
C PHE A 78 5.04 -3.14 2.47
N ARG A 79 6.34 -3.14 2.14
CA ARG A 79 6.95 -2.06 1.37
C ARG A 79 6.30 -1.90 0.00
N LYS A 80 6.17 -2.99 -0.77
CA LYS A 80 5.51 -2.97 -2.09
C LYS A 80 4.10 -2.40 -2.02
N ALA A 81 3.30 -2.84 -1.04
CA ALA A 81 1.95 -2.32 -0.85
C ALA A 81 1.93 -0.83 -0.42
N SER A 82 2.92 -0.42 0.41
CA SER A 82 3.08 0.97 0.85
C SER A 82 3.42 1.91 -0.30
N GLU A 83 4.32 1.49 -1.19
CA GLU A 83 4.72 2.24 -2.39
C GLU A 83 3.56 2.43 -3.36
N GLN A 84 2.52 1.61 -3.29
CA GLN A 84 1.26 1.79 -4.01
C GLN A 84 0.22 2.61 -3.23
N GLY A 85 0.60 3.28 -2.15
CA GLY A 85 -0.27 4.15 -1.36
C GLY A 85 -1.22 3.40 -0.41
N LEU A 86 -0.93 2.15 -0.01
CA LEU A 86 -1.77 1.44 0.94
C LEU A 86 -1.42 1.81 2.39
N ALA A 87 -2.19 2.69 3.00
CA ALA A 87 -1.90 3.26 4.32
C ALA A 87 -1.77 2.24 5.46
N VAL A 88 -2.55 1.15 5.44
CA VAL A 88 -2.43 0.07 6.44
C VAL A 88 -1.10 -0.68 6.31
N ALA A 89 -0.56 -0.80 5.10
CA ALA A 89 0.77 -1.39 4.88
C ALA A 89 1.88 -0.45 5.36
N MET A 90 1.75 0.86 5.14
CA MET A 90 2.67 1.88 5.67
C MET A 90 2.78 1.80 7.21
N TYR A 91 1.62 1.66 7.89
CA TYR A 91 1.59 1.45 9.34
C TYR A 91 2.33 0.17 9.76
N LYS A 92 2.11 -0.94 9.05
CA LYS A 92 2.78 -2.22 9.34
C LYS A 92 4.28 -2.15 9.12
N LEU A 93 4.71 -1.52 8.04
CA LEU A 93 6.12 -1.31 7.73
C LEU A 93 6.81 -0.45 8.81
N ALA A 94 6.17 0.65 9.23
CA ALA A 94 6.64 1.48 10.32
C ALA A 94 6.76 0.71 11.67
N ASP A 95 5.82 -0.20 11.94
CA ASP A 95 5.85 -1.05 13.14
C ASP A 95 7.04 -2.04 13.10
N LEU A 96 7.38 -2.58 11.93
CA LEU A 96 8.57 -3.41 11.75
C LEU A 96 9.86 -2.62 12.02
N TYR A 97 10.02 -1.40 11.48
CA TYR A 97 11.16 -0.54 11.76
C TYR A 97 11.25 -0.13 13.24
N THR A 98 10.11 0.14 13.89
CA THR A 98 10.06 0.47 15.32
C THR A 98 10.61 -0.68 16.19
N LYS A 99 10.32 -1.93 15.80
CA LYS A 99 10.68 -3.13 16.54
C LYS A 99 12.03 -3.73 16.13
N GLY A 100 12.47 -3.47 14.91
CA GLY A 100 13.62 -4.15 14.29
C GLY A 100 13.30 -5.59 13.89
N ASN A 101 12.07 -5.88 13.52
CA ASN A 101 11.65 -7.22 13.10
C ASN A 101 11.79 -7.36 11.58
N GLY A 102 12.74 -8.19 11.12
CA GLY A 102 13.01 -8.43 9.70
C GLY A 102 13.65 -7.24 8.96
N VAL A 103 13.78 -6.11 9.64
CA VAL A 103 14.49 -4.91 9.17
C VAL A 103 15.33 -4.36 10.33
N PRO A 104 16.45 -3.67 10.06
CA PRO A 104 17.16 -2.95 11.12
C PRO A 104 16.22 -1.99 11.84
N LYS A 105 16.32 -1.93 13.20
CA LYS A 105 15.53 -0.96 13.96
C LYS A 105 15.92 0.45 13.55
N ASP A 106 14.93 1.23 13.11
CA ASP A 106 15.10 2.59 12.64
C ASP A 106 13.86 3.43 13.01
N LEU A 107 14.00 4.27 14.04
CA LEU A 107 12.90 5.09 14.55
C LEU A 107 12.62 6.29 13.66
N GLU A 108 13.64 6.81 12.96
CA GLU A 108 13.49 7.88 11.98
C GLU A 108 12.64 7.40 10.81
N PHE A 109 13.00 6.25 10.22
CA PHE A 109 12.26 5.69 9.10
C PHE A 109 10.85 5.19 9.50
N ALA A 110 10.68 4.73 10.74
CA ALA A 110 9.36 4.43 11.30
C ALA A 110 8.48 5.69 11.37
N TYR A 111 9.03 6.83 11.83
CA TYR A 111 8.33 8.10 11.87
C TYR A 111 7.93 8.59 10.46
N VAL A 112 8.82 8.42 9.47
CA VAL A 112 8.52 8.72 8.06
C VAL A 112 7.29 7.95 7.60
N TRP A 113 7.28 6.61 7.75
CA TRP A 113 6.15 5.79 7.27
C TRP A 113 4.85 6.00 8.04
N TYR A 114 4.91 6.28 9.37
CA TYR A 114 3.70 6.69 10.11
C TYR A 114 3.16 8.02 9.57
N SER A 115 4.03 8.98 9.27
CA SER A 115 3.63 10.29 8.77
C SER A 115 2.99 10.19 7.37
N VAL A 116 3.58 9.43 6.46
CA VAL A 116 2.99 9.19 5.13
C VAL A 116 1.63 8.47 5.25
N GLY A 117 1.52 7.46 6.12
CA GLY A 117 0.27 6.77 6.38
C GLY A 117 -0.81 7.70 6.98
N ALA A 118 -0.42 8.69 7.78
CA ALA A 118 -1.33 9.68 8.34
C ALA A 118 -1.90 10.64 7.28
N VAL A 119 -1.11 11.01 6.27
CA VAL A 119 -1.61 11.81 5.13
C VAL A 119 -2.74 11.08 4.39
N HIS A 120 -2.72 9.75 4.36
CA HIS A 120 -3.82 8.91 3.88
C HIS A 120 -4.98 8.76 4.90
N LYS A 121 -5.01 9.56 5.97
CA LYS A 121 -6.03 9.53 7.03
C LYS A 121 -6.11 8.20 7.79
N HIS A 122 -4.99 7.45 7.86
CA HIS A 122 -4.94 6.20 8.61
C HIS A 122 -4.82 6.48 10.12
N GLU A 123 -5.88 6.23 10.86
CA GLU A 123 -6.01 6.58 12.29
C GLU A 123 -4.88 6.02 13.16
N LYS A 124 -4.51 4.73 12.96
CA LYS A 124 -3.43 4.12 13.75
C LYS A 124 -2.08 4.78 13.47
N SER A 125 -1.82 5.23 12.25
CA SER A 125 -0.60 5.97 11.91
C SER A 125 -0.59 7.33 12.60
N MET A 126 -1.71 8.06 12.56
CA MET A 126 -1.85 9.36 13.23
C MET A 126 -1.58 9.25 14.73
N ASN A 127 -2.09 8.21 15.39
CA ASN A 127 -1.89 7.96 16.82
C ASN A 127 -0.43 7.63 17.20
N MET A 128 0.39 7.20 16.24
CA MET A 128 1.80 6.86 16.49
C MET A 128 2.77 8.01 16.26
N ILE A 129 2.35 9.08 15.58
CA ILE A 129 3.24 10.19 15.18
C ILE A 129 3.94 10.82 16.39
N GLU A 130 3.19 11.25 17.40
CA GLU A 130 3.76 11.95 18.56
C GLU A 130 4.74 11.04 19.33
N LYS A 131 4.41 9.77 19.47
CA LYS A 131 5.29 8.80 20.12
C LYS A 131 6.57 8.58 19.31
N ALA A 132 6.48 8.41 17.99
CA ALA A 132 7.64 8.24 17.13
C ALA A 132 8.52 9.49 17.15
N LYS A 133 7.90 10.67 17.01
CA LYS A 133 8.56 11.98 17.04
C LYS A 133 9.33 12.22 18.34
N SER A 134 8.74 11.89 19.49
CA SER A 134 9.39 12.09 20.80
C SER A 134 10.62 11.23 21.03
N SER A 135 10.85 10.23 20.19
CA SER A 135 12.00 9.33 20.25
C SER A 135 13.17 9.78 19.40
N LEU A 136 13.04 10.90 18.66
CA LEU A 136 14.03 11.41 17.71
C LEU A 136 14.71 12.68 18.24
N SER A 137 15.98 12.84 17.93
CA SER A 137 16.72 14.07 18.10
C SER A 137 16.26 15.15 17.11
N SER A 138 16.67 16.39 17.33
CA SER A 138 16.35 17.50 16.41
C SER A 138 16.94 17.30 15.01
N GLU A 139 18.10 16.66 14.91
CA GLU A 139 18.76 16.35 13.63
C GLU A 139 18.01 15.26 12.87
N GLU A 140 17.67 14.16 13.55
CA GLU A 140 16.85 13.08 12.97
C GLU A 140 15.47 13.58 12.54
N LEU A 141 14.85 14.48 13.32
CA LEU A 141 13.58 15.11 12.92
C LEU A 141 13.69 15.97 11.67
N ALA A 142 14.80 16.70 11.52
CA ALA A 142 15.03 17.51 10.33
C ALA A 142 15.20 16.63 9.08
N SER A 143 15.99 15.57 9.19
CA SER A 143 16.19 14.54 8.16
C SER A 143 14.86 13.86 7.80
N ALA A 144 14.14 13.35 8.81
CA ALA A 144 12.87 12.68 8.61
C ALA A 144 11.82 13.58 7.92
N ASN A 145 11.74 14.85 8.29
CA ASN A 145 10.80 15.79 7.66
C ASN A 145 11.10 16.02 6.17
N GLN A 146 12.35 15.99 5.77
CA GLN A 146 12.73 16.05 4.35
C GLN A 146 12.28 14.80 3.62
N LEU A 147 12.52 13.60 4.19
CA LEU A 147 12.06 12.33 3.62
C LEU A 147 10.53 12.23 3.59
N ILE A 148 9.83 12.75 4.60
CA ILE A 148 8.36 12.78 4.61
C ILE A 148 7.84 13.59 3.42
N ALA A 149 8.41 14.77 3.13
CA ALA A 149 7.99 15.58 2.01
C ALA A 149 8.17 14.83 0.68
N GLU A 150 9.32 14.19 0.47
CA GLU A 150 9.59 13.37 -0.70
C GLU A 150 8.62 12.18 -0.83
N TYR A 151 8.38 11.48 0.27
CA TYR A 151 7.52 10.28 0.27
C TYR A 151 6.04 10.61 0.13
N VAL A 152 5.60 11.76 0.66
CA VAL A 152 4.23 12.25 0.45
C VAL A 152 4.01 12.64 -1.01
N GLU A 153 4.98 13.27 -1.66
CA GLU A 153 4.91 13.55 -3.09
C GLU A 153 4.83 12.25 -3.91
N LYS A 154 5.62 11.26 -3.57
CA LYS A 154 5.73 10.00 -4.32
C LYS A 154 4.58 9.03 -4.05
N TYR A 155 4.18 8.87 -2.81
CA TYR A 155 3.27 7.81 -2.34
C TYR A 155 2.00 8.36 -1.66
N GLY A 156 1.88 9.66 -1.52
CA GLY A 156 0.70 10.31 -0.92
C GLY A 156 -0.55 10.15 -1.78
N PRO A 157 -1.72 10.55 -1.26
CA PRO A 157 -2.96 10.52 -2.01
C PRO A 157 -2.83 11.34 -3.29
N LYS A 158 -3.16 10.75 -4.42
CA LYS A 158 -3.26 11.48 -5.68
C LYS A 158 -4.63 12.14 -5.72
N ASP A 159 -4.67 13.44 -6.00
CA ASP A 159 -5.94 14.14 -6.20
C ASP A 159 -6.66 13.55 -7.43
N GLU A 160 -7.92 13.15 -7.26
CA GLU A 160 -8.74 12.61 -8.35
C GLU A 160 -8.89 13.57 -9.54
N ASN A 161 -8.39 14.81 -9.41
CA ASN A 161 -8.40 15.87 -10.41
C ASN A 161 -7.03 16.13 -11.09
N GLU A 162 -5.95 15.46 -10.69
CA GLU A 162 -4.66 15.53 -11.41
C GLU A 162 -4.77 14.82 -12.77
N GLY A 163 -5.33 15.50 -13.74
CA GLY A 163 -5.50 15.00 -15.13
C GLY A 163 -6.76 15.48 -15.80
N LYS A 164 -7.72 16.05 -15.08
CA LYS A 164 -8.78 16.86 -15.66
C LYS A 164 -8.27 18.28 -15.86
N VAL A 165 -7.57 18.51 -16.95
CA VAL A 165 -7.51 19.85 -17.54
C VAL A 165 -8.96 20.21 -17.84
N ILE A 166 -9.55 21.09 -17.00
CA ILE A 166 -10.83 21.71 -17.31
C ILE A 166 -10.59 22.44 -18.62
N GLY A 167 -11.11 21.85 -19.72
CA GLY A 167 -11.06 22.45 -21.02
C GLY A 167 -11.66 23.85 -20.90
N THR A 168 -10.83 24.87 -21.05
CA THR A 168 -11.29 26.22 -21.28
C THR A 168 -12.08 26.17 -22.58
N ASP A 169 -13.39 26.21 -22.48
CA ASP A 169 -14.30 26.35 -23.59
C ASP A 169 -13.95 27.66 -24.35
N PRO A 170 -13.49 27.59 -25.62
CA PRO A 170 -13.08 28.78 -26.34
C PRO A 170 -14.28 29.60 -26.87
N THR A 171 -15.51 29.39 -26.40
CA THR A 171 -16.72 30.00 -26.98
C THR A 171 -17.29 31.21 -26.23
N THR A 172 -16.59 31.76 -25.19
CA THR A 172 -17.03 33.01 -24.56
C THR A 172 -16.13 34.22 -24.87
N SER A 173 -15.88 34.47 -26.13
CA SER A 173 -15.35 35.77 -26.57
C SER A 173 -16.09 36.23 -27.81
N LYS A 174 -17.33 36.70 -27.60
CA LYS A 174 -18.02 37.68 -28.50
C LYS A 174 -19.28 38.20 -27.82
N LYS A 175 -19.18 39.29 -27.15
CA LYS A 175 -20.04 40.51 -27.32
C LYS A 175 -19.46 41.62 -26.47
#